data_515e87f961a25518cd96926a95fd57ac
#
_entry.id   515e87f961a25518cd96926a95fd57ac
#
_cell.length_a   1.000
_cell.length_b   1.000
_cell.length_c   1.000
_cell.angle_alpha   90.00
_cell.angle_beta   90.00
_cell.angle_gamma   90.00
#
_symmetry.space_group_name_H-M   'P 1'
#
loop_
_entity.id
_entity.type
_entity.pdbx_description
1 polymer ?
#
loop_
_entity_poly.entity_id
_entity_poly.type
_entity_poly.pdbx_seq_one_letter_code
_entity_poly.pdbx_strand_id
1 'polypeptide(L)'
;LFTVNVDELQSLRTQAKAVPTVRDLFTKEQNRAAQFTLDACGIHADFSRQLLSADLLAALQSIVEAQGIQARYEEMVRGGVVNNTENRRVLHTALRDDAGESEWSAKASVQRERAVTFAEEVRQNAQIDAVINIGIGGSDLGPAMATRALRRFRNGPDVRFVSNVDAADLDDALRGLDPARTLVIVSSKTFTTLETMHNAHRAREWVSASGTDWRTRFAAATSNPTEAIAWGIAPDRTFEFFDWVGGRFSLSSVIGLPLMCAIGPDAFQEMLNGMHDMDVHMATAPVAENLPITHALTWFVNAVLLEHPTVAVIPYSHDLARLPAFLQQLVMESNGKGVAHDGRELLMGTSPVVWGEPGTNGQHAFFQMLHQGTQTVPVEFISTVEPLGDDAVAHDLLIANMVAQAEAFSAG
;
A
#
# COMPACT_ATOMS: atom_id res chain seq x y z
N LEU A 1 0.52 17.60 10.42
CA LEU A 1 -0.68 18.17 9.79
C LEU A 1 -0.43 19.63 9.52
N PHE A 2 -0.66 20.09 8.30
CA PHE A 2 -0.50 21.48 7.90
C PHE A 2 -1.34 22.38 8.80
N THR A 3 -0.70 23.21 9.60
CA THR A 3 -1.34 24.34 10.28
C THR A 3 -1.27 25.56 9.37
N VAL A 4 -1.98 25.50 8.25
CA VAL A 4 -2.17 26.65 7.38
C VAL A 4 -3.31 27.47 7.97
N ASN A 5 -3.14 28.75 8.18
CA ASN A 5 -4.25 29.61 8.60
C ASN A 5 -5.22 29.82 7.42
N VAL A 6 -6.43 30.30 7.72
CA VAL A 6 -7.50 30.47 6.69
C VAL A 6 -7.05 31.37 5.56
N ASP A 7 -6.36 32.47 5.86
CA ASP A 7 -5.92 33.44 4.84
C ASP A 7 -4.83 32.87 3.93
N GLU A 8 -3.89 32.11 4.50
CA GLU A 8 -2.84 31.43 3.76
C GLU A 8 -3.44 30.33 2.84
N LEU A 9 -4.38 29.53 3.36
CA LEU A 9 -5.09 28.54 2.55
C LEU A 9 -5.86 29.17 1.40
N GLN A 10 -6.52 30.31 1.65
CA GLN A 10 -7.25 31.04 0.61
C GLN A 10 -6.31 31.62 -0.44
N SER A 11 -5.13 32.12 -0.03
CA SER A 11 -4.09 32.59 -0.93
C SER A 11 -3.57 31.46 -1.83
N LEU A 12 -3.26 30.30 -1.26
CA LEU A 12 -2.82 29.10 -2.00
C LEU A 12 -3.91 28.61 -2.98
N ARG A 13 -5.17 28.60 -2.59
CA ARG A 13 -6.30 28.28 -3.47
C ARG A 13 -6.40 29.24 -4.66
N THR A 14 -6.20 30.52 -4.39
CA THR A 14 -6.22 31.56 -5.46
C THR A 14 -5.07 31.31 -6.43
N GLN A 15 -3.87 31.03 -5.94
CA GLN A 15 -2.73 30.71 -6.78
C GLN A 15 -2.96 29.43 -7.59
N ALA A 16 -3.46 28.36 -6.98
CA ALA A 16 -3.75 27.09 -7.65
C ALA A 16 -4.79 27.26 -8.77
N LYS A 17 -5.86 28.01 -8.52
CA LYS A 17 -6.91 28.29 -9.52
C LYS A 17 -6.43 29.23 -10.65
N ALA A 18 -5.35 29.96 -10.43
CA ALA A 18 -4.72 30.81 -11.45
C ALA A 18 -3.67 30.07 -12.31
N VAL A 19 -3.33 28.85 -11.98
CA VAL A 19 -2.42 28.02 -12.78
C VAL A 19 -3.03 27.78 -14.16
N PRO A 20 -2.30 28.07 -15.25
CA PRO A 20 -2.79 27.86 -16.61
C PRO A 20 -3.06 26.38 -16.91
N THR A 21 -3.70 26.11 -18.04
CA THR A 21 -3.88 24.73 -18.51
C THR A 21 -2.54 24.02 -18.67
N VAL A 22 -2.52 22.69 -18.57
CA VAL A 22 -1.28 21.90 -18.76
C VAL A 22 -0.63 22.20 -20.11
N ARG A 23 -1.41 22.37 -21.17
CA ARG A 23 -0.92 22.78 -22.52
C ARG A 23 -0.19 24.13 -22.49
N ASP A 24 -0.78 25.13 -21.80
CA ASP A 24 -0.17 26.45 -21.68
C ASP A 24 1.11 26.40 -20.83
N LEU A 25 1.15 25.57 -19.78
CA LEU A 25 2.35 25.35 -18.97
C LEU A 25 3.49 24.79 -19.82
N PHE A 26 3.26 23.78 -20.64
CA PHE A 26 4.28 23.26 -21.57
C PHE A 26 4.73 24.27 -22.63
N THR A 27 3.85 25.19 -23.03
CA THR A 27 4.21 26.26 -23.96
C THR A 27 5.10 27.33 -23.32
N LYS A 28 4.87 27.62 -22.04
CA LYS A 28 5.58 28.68 -21.30
C LYS A 28 6.87 28.19 -20.65
N GLU A 29 6.91 26.95 -20.20
CA GLU A 29 7.99 26.33 -19.43
C GLU A 29 8.74 25.32 -20.30
N GLN A 30 9.77 25.79 -21.04
CA GLN A 30 10.48 24.97 -22.06
C GLN A 30 11.09 23.66 -21.54
N ASN A 31 11.44 23.59 -20.25
CA ASN A 31 12.04 22.40 -19.63
C ASN A 31 11.11 21.75 -18.61
N ARG A 32 9.79 21.95 -18.72
CA ARG A 32 8.83 21.50 -17.72
C ARG A 32 8.93 20.02 -17.39
N ALA A 33 9.05 19.16 -18.40
CA ALA A 33 9.19 17.73 -18.15
C ALA A 33 10.38 17.42 -17.23
N ALA A 34 11.55 17.97 -17.53
CA ALA A 34 12.75 17.74 -16.71
C ALA A 34 12.65 18.39 -15.31
N GLN A 35 11.97 19.53 -15.18
CA GLN A 35 11.81 20.22 -13.90
C GLN A 35 10.83 19.52 -12.95
N PHE A 36 9.85 18.80 -13.49
CA PHE A 36 8.81 18.14 -12.75
C PHE A 36 8.95 16.62 -12.75
N THR A 37 10.12 16.09 -13.05
CA THR A 37 10.46 14.68 -12.96
C THR A 37 11.40 14.44 -11.77
N LEU A 38 11.12 13.41 -10.99
CA LEU A 38 11.97 12.94 -9.89
C LEU A 38 12.26 11.46 -10.06
N ASP A 39 13.52 11.09 -9.86
CA ASP A 39 13.99 9.72 -9.85
C ASP A 39 14.47 9.34 -8.44
N ALA A 40 13.87 8.35 -7.83
CA ALA A 40 14.27 7.85 -6.53
C ALA A 40 13.91 6.37 -6.34
N CYS A 41 14.78 5.60 -5.73
CA CYS A 41 14.51 4.21 -5.33
C CYS A 41 13.94 3.34 -6.47
N GLY A 42 14.43 3.52 -7.71
CA GLY A 42 13.94 2.80 -8.89
C GLY A 42 12.58 3.28 -9.43
N ILE A 43 12.05 4.38 -8.92
CA ILE A 43 10.81 5.00 -9.39
C ILE A 43 11.16 6.26 -10.20
N HIS A 44 10.62 6.33 -11.43
CA HIS A 44 10.62 7.51 -12.27
C HIS A 44 9.24 8.15 -12.20
N ALA A 45 9.13 9.35 -11.61
CA ALA A 45 7.87 10.03 -11.39
C ALA A 45 7.80 11.35 -12.17
N ASP A 46 6.88 11.42 -13.13
CA ASP A 46 6.61 12.60 -13.95
C ASP A 46 5.37 13.35 -13.44
N PHE A 47 5.58 14.48 -12.81
CA PHE A 47 4.55 15.43 -12.35
C PHE A 47 4.27 16.55 -13.35
N SER A 48 4.89 16.55 -14.53
CA SER A 48 4.82 17.67 -15.48
C SER A 48 3.40 17.91 -16.02
N ARG A 49 2.53 16.88 -15.99
CA ARG A 49 1.14 16.98 -16.44
C ARG A 49 0.14 17.30 -15.33
N GLN A 50 0.63 17.77 -14.18
CA GLN A 50 -0.22 18.27 -13.10
C GLN A 50 -0.51 19.77 -13.25
N LEU A 51 -1.66 20.23 -12.73
CA LEU A 51 -2.00 21.65 -12.62
C LEU A 51 -1.20 22.30 -11.49
N LEU A 52 0.09 22.38 -11.68
CA LEU A 52 1.09 22.80 -10.70
C LEU A 52 2.16 23.65 -11.40
N SER A 53 2.30 24.91 -11.00
CA SER A 53 3.39 25.76 -11.46
C SER A 53 4.62 25.62 -10.55
N ALA A 54 5.81 25.98 -11.07
CA ALA A 54 7.04 25.98 -10.29
C ALA A 54 6.93 26.87 -9.05
N ASP A 55 6.32 28.05 -9.17
CA ASP A 55 6.14 29.00 -8.06
C ASP A 55 5.23 28.43 -6.97
N LEU A 56 4.12 27.78 -7.36
CA LEU A 56 3.21 27.14 -6.41
C LEU A 56 3.88 25.95 -5.69
N LEU A 57 4.63 25.13 -6.42
CA LEU A 57 5.38 24.03 -5.83
C LEU A 57 6.42 24.54 -4.83
N ALA A 58 7.20 25.56 -5.19
CA ALA A 58 8.20 26.17 -4.30
C ALA A 58 7.56 26.76 -3.03
N ALA A 59 6.41 27.44 -3.16
CA ALA A 59 5.67 27.96 -2.01
C ALA A 59 5.22 26.83 -1.07
N LEU A 60 4.68 25.74 -1.61
CA LEU A 60 4.27 24.58 -0.82
C LEU A 60 5.44 23.85 -0.15
N GLN A 61 6.57 23.71 -0.84
CA GLN A 61 7.81 23.16 -0.30
C GLN A 61 8.32 24.00 0.87
N SER A 62 8.31 25.32 0.77
CA SER A 62 8.68 26.23 1.86
C SER A 62 7.78 26.06 3.09
N ILE A 63 6.49 25.80 2.89
CA ILE A 63 5.55 25.49 3.99
C ILE A 63 5.91 24.15 4.64
N VAL A 64 6.23 23.12 3.86
CA VAL A 64 6.67 21.80 4.37
C VAL A 64 7.91 21.95 5.25
N GLU A 65 8.91 22.72 4.80
CA GLU A 65 10.13 23.01 5.56
C GLU A 65 9.82 23.76 6.86
N ALA A 66 9.04 24.85 6.77
CA ALA A 66 8.67 25.67 7.92
C ALA A 66 7.88 24.86 8.98
N GLN A 67 7.12 23.87 8.56
CA GLN A 67 6.36 22.99 9.46
C GLN A 67 7.16 21.79 9.98
N GLY A 68 8.39 21.61 9.52
CA GLY A 68 9.28 20.54 9.99
C GLY A 68 8.72 19.14 9.75
N ILE A 69 8.13 18.88 8.58
CA ILE A 69 7.50 17.58 8.27
C ILE A 69 8.52 16.43 8.36
N GLN A 70 9.75 16.62 7.85
CA GLN A 70 10.80 15.62 7.94
C GLN A 70 11.24 15.38 9.41
N ALA A 71 11.34 16.42 10.23
CA ALA A 71 11.65 16.27 11.66
C ALA A 71 10.58 15.46 12.41
N ARG A 72 9.29 15.63 12.06
CA ARG A 72 8.20 14.82 12.61
C ARG A 72 8.27 13.37 12.13
N TYR A 73 8.66 13.15 10.88
CA TYR A 73 8.90 11.80 10.36
C TYR A 73 10.04 11.13 11.12
N GLU A 74 11.15 11.83 11.35
CA GLU A 74 12.27 11.32 12.15
C GLU A 74 11.86 11.03 13.61
N GLU A 75 11.02 11.88 14.23
CA GLU A 75 10.46 11.62 15.56
C GLU A 75 9.68 10.30 15.58
N MET A 76 8.86 10.07 14.54
CA MET A 76 8.13 8.81 14.37
C MET A 76 9.08 7.61 14.26
N VAL A 77 10.08 7.70 13.38
CA VAL A 77 11.07 6.63 13.14
C VAL A 77 11.86 6.31 14.41
N ARG A 78 12.22 7.32 15.21
CA ARG A 78 12.93 7.16 16.48
C ARG A 78 12.06 6.66 17.64
N GLY A 79 10.79 6.38 17.41
CA GLY A 79 9.88 5.83 18.41
C GLY A 79 9.13 6.84 19.24
N GLY A 80 8.99 8.08 18.77
CA GLY A 80 8.10 9.07 19.39
C GLY A 80 6.65 8.60 19.40
N VAL A 81 5.87 9.00 20.41
CA VAL A 81 4.43 8.74 20.48
C VAL A 81 3.70 9.76 19.60
N VAL A 82 3.60 9.47 18.30
CA VAL A 82 3.00 10.39 17.33
C VAL A 82 1.49 10.17 17.13
N ASN A 83 0.96 9.00 17.51
CA ASN A 83 -0.47 8.74 17.54
C ASN A 83 -1.03 9.13 18.93
N ASN A 84 -1.35 10.39 19.08
CA ASN A 84 -1.80 10.95 20.37
C ASN A 84 -3.20 10.48 20.77
N THR A 85 -4.06 10.08 19.81
CA THR A 85 -5.44 9.65 20.09
C THR A 85 -5.49 8.29 20.76
N GLU A 86 -4.55 7.40 20.42
CA GLU A 86 -4.43 6.06 21.00
C GLU A 86 -3.22 5.94 21.95
N ASN A 87 -2.45 7.02 22.11
CA ASN A 87 -1.21 7.04 22.88
C ASN A 87 -0.24 5.94 22.46
N ARG A 88 0.00 5.82 21.16
CA ARG A 88 0.81 4.76 20.56
C ARG A 88 1.95 5.30 19.71
N ARG A 89 3.02 4.53 19.65
CA ARG A 89 4.06 4.67 18.64
C ARG A 89 3.55 4.18 17.28
N VAL A 90 4.18 4.66 16.21
CA VAL A 90 3.92 4.24 14.82
C VAL A 90 5.27 3.90 14.20
N LEU A 91 5.62 2.61 14.16
CA LEU A 91 6.96 2.14 13.85
C LEU A 91 6.99 1.11 12.71
N HIS A 92 6.12 1.27 11.73
CA HIS A 92 6.11 0.37 10.57
C HIS A 92 7.45 0.39 9.78
N THR A 93 8.24 1.46 9.87
CA THR A 93 9.58 1.55 9.28
C THR A 93 10.57 0.59 9.94
N ALA A 94 10.46 0.34 11.26
CA ALA A 94 11.31 -0.61 11.97
C ALA A 94 11.13 -2.08 11.50
N LEU A 95 10.05 -2.39 10.78
CA LEU A 95 9.82 -3.72 10.21
C LEU A 95 10.76 -4.03 9.04
N ARG A 96 11.39 -3.03 8.43
CA ARG A 96 12.23 -3.11 7.23
C ARG A 96 13.60 -2.47 7.41
N ASP A 97 13.93 -2.09 8.64
CA ASP A 97 15.26 -1.64 9.04
C ASP A 97 16.10 -2.86 9.48
N ASP A 98 16.98 -3.32 8.58
CA ASP A 98 17.83 -4.49 8.82
C ASP A 98 19.10 -4.15 9.63
N ALA A 99 19.43 -2.88 9.77
CA ALA A 99 20.59 -2.48 10.58
C ALA A 99 20.41 -2.82 12.07
N GLY A 100 19.12 -3.02 12.50
CA GLY A 100 18.82 -3.48 13.86
C GLY A 100 19.24 -2.47 14.95
N GLU A 101 19.40 -1.20 14.56
CA GLU A 101 19.93 -0.17 15.44
C GLU A 101 18.98 0.21 16.58
N SER A 102 17.68 -0.03 16.39
CA SER A 102 16.67 0.22 17.40
C SER A 102 16.21 -1.06 18.10
N GLU A 103 15.73 -0.94 19.34
CA GLU A 103 15.09 -2.07 20.03
C GLU A 103 13.86 -2.61 19.27
N TRP A 104 13.23 -1.78 18.44
CA TRP A 104 12.03 -2.11 17.67
C TRP A 104 12.39 -2.95 16.44
N SER A 105 13.42 -2.54 15.70
CA SER A 105 13.93 -3.30 14.55
C SER A 105 14.51 -4.63 14.98
N ALA A 106 15.23 -4.70 16.12
CA ALA A 106 15.71 -5.95 16.67
C ALA A 106 14.56 -6.92 17.03
N LYS A 107 13.48 -6.43 17.67
CA LYS A 107 12.29 -7.25 17.95
C LYS A 107 11.60 -7.73 16.66
N ALA A 108 11.49 -6.84 15.68
CA ALA A 108 10.88 -7.18 14.38
C ALA A 108 11.70 -8.26 13.65
N SER A 109 13.04 -8.15 13.65
CA SER A 109 13.94 -9.12 13.04
C SER A 109 13.76 -10.53 13.60
N VAL A 110 13.68 -10.67 14.93
CA VAL A 110 13.44 -11.99 15.58
C VAL A 110 12.16 -12.65 15.06
N GLN A 111 11.08 -11.90 14.93
CA GLN A 111 9.82 -12.47 14.44
C GLN A 111 9.87 -12.74 12.94
N ARG A 112 10.54 -11.89 12.17
CA ARG A 112 10.75 -12.09 10.74
C ARG A 112 11.58 -13.35 10.48
N GLU A 113 12.67 -13.56 11.20
CA GLU A 113 13.53 -14.75 11.07
C GLU A 113 12.75 -16.05 11.37
N ARG A 114 11.89 -16.04 12.39
CA ARG A 114 10.99 -17.16 12.68
C ARG A 114 10.01 -17.42 11.54
N ALA A 115 9.41 -16.35 10.99
CA ALA A 115 8.48 -16.45 9.88
C ALA A 115 9.16 -16.92 8.58
N VAL A 116 10.37 -16.45 8.32
CA VAL A 116 11.22 -16.87 7.19
C VAL A 116 11.54 -18.36 7.30
N THR A 117 12.02 -18.81 8.44
CA THR A 117 12.31 -20.23 8.67
C THR A 117 11.08 -21.11 8.43
N PHE A 118 9.92 -20.70 8.96
CA PHE A 118 8.66 -21.43 8.75
C PHE A 118 8.22 -21.39 7.28
N ALA A 119 8.37 -20.25 6.59
CA ALA A 119 8.02 -20.15 5.17
C ALA A 119 8.89 -21.09 4.32
N GLU A 120 10.19 -21.20 4.63
CA GLU A 120 11.09 -22.15 3.96
C GLU A 120 10.69 -23.61 4.22
N GLU A 121 10.34 -23.96 5.46
CA GLU A 121 9.81 -25.29 5.80
C GLU A 121 8.54 -25.60 4.98
N VAL A 122 7.61 -24.64 4.87
CA VAL A 122 6.39 -24.79 4.06
C VAL A 122 6.72 -25.02 2.60
N ARG A 123 7.65 -24.26 2.04
CA ARG A 123 8.06 -24.31 0.64
C ARG A 123 8.79 -25.61 0.27
N GLN A 124 9.55 -26.17 1.20
CA GLN A 124 10.28 -27.43 1.05
C GLN A 124 9.40 -28.65 1.34
N ASN A 125 8.26 -28.45 1.96
CA ASN A 125 7.37 -29.53 2.35
C ASN A 125 6.50 -29.99 1.18
N ALA A 126 6.87 -31.10 0.55
CA ALA A 126 6.10 -31.72 -0.54
C ALA A 126 4.66 -32.14 -0.16
N GLN A 127 4.26 -32.00 1.11
CA GLN A 127 2.88 -32.24 1.59
C GLN A 127 2.04 -30.97 1.64
N ILE A 128 2.59 -29.80 1.21
CA ILE A 128 1.86 -28.53 1.17
C ILE A 128 1.85 -28.01 -0.26
N ASP A 129 0.68 -28.01 -0.89
CA ASP A 129 0.49 -27.51 -2.26
C ASP A 129 -0.12 -26.11 -2.28
N ALA A 130 -0.88 -25.76 -1.23
CA ALA A 130 -1.57 -24.49 -1.15
C ALA A 130 -1.49 -23.88 0.25
N VAL A 131 -1.60 -22.54 0.27
CA VAL A 131 -1.75 -21.74 1.47
C VAL A 131 -3.02 -20.90 1.34
N ILE A 132 -3.84 -20.88 2.39
CA ILE A 132 -4.99 -19.97 2.49
C ILE A 132 -4.70 -18.97 3.59
N ASN A 133 -4.72 -17.68 3.26
CA ASN A 133 -4.68 -16.62 4.26
C ASN A 133 -6.10 -16.19 4.59
N ILE A 134 -6.49 -16.27 5.85
CA ILE A 134 -7.78 -15.79 6.35
C ILE A 134 -7.52 -14.53 7.16
N GLY A 135 -7.93 -13.38 6.64
CA GLY A 135 -7.73 -12.10 7.27
C GLY A 135 -8.55 -11.02 6.60
N ILE A 136 -8.80 -9.90 7.25
CA ILE A 136 -9.61 -8.79 6.73
C ILE A 136 -8.84 -7.46 6.83
N GLY A 137 -9.16 -6.51 5.96
CA GLY A 137 -8.53 -5.20 5.95
C GLY A 137 -7.01 -5.28 5.74
N GLY A 138 -6.19 -4.79 6.66
CA GLY A 138 -4.73 -4.80 6.54
C GLY A 138 -4.11 -6.20 6.53
N SER A 139 -4.81 -7.20 7.05
CA SER A 139 -4.38 -8.60 7.02
C SER A 139 -4.71 -9.31 5.68
N ASP A 140 -5.43 -8.63 4.78
CA ASP A 140 -5.76 -9.12 3.43
C ASP A 140 -5.17 -8.22 2.35
N LEU A 141 -5.55 -6.94 2.33
CA LEU A 141 -5.34 -6.04 1.19
C LEU A 141 -3.87 -5.92 0.78
N GLY A 142 -2.97 -5.71 1.75
CA GLY A 142 -1.54 -5.62 1.48
C GLY A 142 -0.96 -6.94 0.98
N PRO A 143 -1.09 -8.05 1.72
CA PRO A 143 -0.61 -9.36 1.30
C PRO A 143 -1.20 -9.84 -0.03
N ALA A 144 -2.50 -9.67 -0.27
CA ALA A 144 -3.15 -10.08 -1.51
C ALA A 144 -2.69 -9.23 -2.71
N MET A 145 -2.51 -7.92 -2.51
CA MET A 145 -1.96 -7.02 -3.53
C MET A 145 -0.53 -7.43 -3.88
N ALA A 146 0.34 -7.60 -2.89
CA ALA A 146 1.75 -7.92 -3.10
C ALA A 146 1.94 -9.33 -3.69
N THR A 147 1.16 -10.33 -3.25
CA THR A 147 1.20 -11.69 -3.83
C THR A 147 0.82 -11.68 -5.30
N ARG A 148 -0.16 -10.86 -5.69
CA ARG A 148 -0.53 -10.69 -7.10
C ARG A 148 0.55 -9.91 -7.86
N ALA A 149 1.06 -8.82 -7.32
CA ALA A 149 2.07 -7.99 -7.96
C ALA A 149 3.37 -8.74 -8.23
N LEU A 150 3.77 -9.59 -7.29
CA LEU A 150 5.02 -10.35 -7.33
C LEU A 150 4.85 -11.80 -7.78
N ARG A 151 3.69 -12.17 -8.36
CA ARG A 151 3.38 -13.56 -8.76
C ARG A 151 4.39 -14.18 -9.73
N ARG A 152 5.16 -13.35 -10.46
CA ARG A 152 6.21 -13.81 -11.39
C ARG A 152 7.39 -14.44 -10.66
N PHE A 153 7.61 -14.04 -9.41
CA PHE A 153 8.63 -14.61 -8.53
C PHE A 153 8.14 -15.83 -7.77
N ARG A 154 6.86 -16.22 -7.96
CA ARG A 154 6.30 -17.36 -7.27
C ARG A 154 7.01 -18.67 -7.68
N ASN A 155 7.60 -19.30 -6.69
CA ASN A 155 8.25 -20.62 -6.79
C ASN A 155 7.88 -21.53 -5.59
N GLY A 156 6.88 -21.12 -4.81
CA GLY A 156 6.28 -21.86 -3.69
C GLY A 156 4.83 -22.26 -3.96
N PRO A 157 4.07 -22.65 -2.91
CA PRO A 157 2.68 -23.11 -3.00
C PRO A 157 1.77 -22.02 -3.60
N ASP A 158 0.59 -22.46 -4.07
CA ASP A 158 -0.48 -21.53 -4.45
C ASP A 158 -1.03 -20.82 -3.22
N VAL A 159 -1.19 -19.48 -3.29
CA VAL A 159 -1.67 -18.70 -2.15
C VAL A 159 -3.00 -18.04 -2.49
N ARG A 160 -4.01 -18.33 -1.68
CA ARG A 160 -5.36 -17.78 -1.80
C ARG A 160 -5.71 -16.96 -0.56
N PHE A 161 -6.60 -15.99 -0.74
CA PHE A 161 -6.99 -15.05 0.31
C PHE A 161 -8.50 -15.14 0.55
N VAL A 162 -8.88 -15.09 1.83
CA VAL A 162 -10.27 -15.08 2.30
C VAL A 162 -10.43 -13.91 3.26
N SER A 163 -11.29 -12.97 2.91
CA SER A 163 -11.45 -11.72 3.66
C SER A 163 -12.91 -11.38 3.99
N ASN A 164 -13.87 -12.04 3.35
CA ASN A 164 -15.29 -11.77 3.57
C ASN A 164 -15.94 -12.90 4.40
N VAL A 165 -16.93 -12.54 5.21
CA VAL A 165 -17.76 -13.51 5.94
C VAL A 165 -18.78 -14.19 5.04
N ASP A 166 -19.01 -13.69 3.81
CA ASP A 166 -19.80 -14.39 2.82
C ASP A 166 -19.22 -15.78 2.57
N ALA A 167 -20.06 -16.79 2.71
CA ALA A 167 -19.66 -18.19 2.55
C ALA A 167 -18.98 -18.48 1.21
N ALA A 168 -19.39 -17.77 0.15
CA ALA A 168 -18.85 -17.95 -1.19
C ALA A 168 -17.34 -17.63 -1.26
N ASP A 169 -16.83 -16.69 -0.46
CA ASP A 169 -15.42 -16.31 -0.46
C ASP A 169 -14.53 -17.47 0.00
N LEU A 170 -14.88 -18.10 1.13
CA LEU A 170 -14.16 -19.28 1.60
C LEU A 170 -14.39 -20.50 0.69
N ASP A 171 -15.61 -20.75 0.24
CA ASP A 171 -15.94 -21.89 -0.62
C ASP A 171 -15.18 -21.84 -1.96
N ASP A 172 -15.04 -20.65 -2.54
CA ASP A 172 -14.24 -20.45 -3.77
C ASP A 172 -12.74 -20.64 -3.50
N ALA A 173 -12.25 -20.16 -2.36
CA ALA A 173 -10.85 -20.35 -1.98
C ALA A 173 -10.50 -21.84 -1.73
N LEU A 174 -11.43 -22.62 -1.17
CA LEU A 174 -11.25 -24.06 -0.91
C LEU A 174 -11.39 -24.93 -2.16
N ARG A 175 -12.02 -24.41 -3.21
CA ARG A 175 -12.38 -25.20 -4.39
C ARG A 175 -11.17 -25.84 -5.05
N GLY A 176 -11.20 -27.18 -5.16
CA GLY A 176 -10.16 -27.99 -5.78
C GLY A 176 -8.91 -28.21 -4.94
N LEU A 177 -8.90 -27.76 -3.67
CA LEU A 177 -7.80 -28.01 -2.75
C LEU A 177 -8.00 -29.31 -1.98
N ASP A 178 -6.88 -29.95 -1.64
CA ASP A 178 -6.82 -31.07 -0.71
C ASP A 178 -6.61 -30.53 0.72
N PRO A 179 -7.56 -30.74 1.66
CA PRO A 179 -7.42 -30.29 3.04
C PRO A 179 -6.17 -30.83 3.74
N ALA A 180 -5.72 -32.02 3.39
CA ALA A 180 -4.51 -32.61 3.97
C ALA A 180 -3.22 -31.97 3.45
N ARG A 181 -3.29 -31.21 2.35
CA ARG A 181 -2.15 -30.56 1.68
C ARG A 181 -2.25 -29.04 1.68
N THR A 182 -3.18 -28.49 2.45
CA THR A 182 -3.41 -27.04 2.53
C THR A 182 -3.01 -26.50 3.90
N LEU A 183 -2.16 -25.48 3.92
CA LEU A 183 -1.86 -24.68 5.12
C LEU A 183 -2.84 -23.51 5.22
N VAL A 184 -3.39 -23.27 6.40
CA VAL A 184 -4.25 -22.12 6.71
C VAL A 184 -3.49 -21.16 7.62
N ILE A 185 -3.31 -19.93 7.21
CA ILE A 185 -2.73 -18.85 8.01
C ILE A 185 -3.86 -17.95 8.47
N VAL A 186 -4.08 -17.84 9.78
CA VAL A 186 -5.06 -16.92 10.36
C VAL A 186 -4.35 -15.61 10.72
N SER A 187 -4.64 -14.58 9.96
CA SER A 187 -4.03 -13.24 10.08
C SER A 187 -5.00 -12.28 10.73
N SER A 188 -4.80 -11.98 12.02
CA SER A 188 -5.70 -11.08 12.76
C SER A 188 -4.97 -10.37 13.89
N LYS A 189 -5.05 -9.05 13.94
CA LYS A 189 -4.37 -8.26 14.99
C LYS A 189 -4.77 -8.70 16.39
N THR A 190 -6.06 -8.79 16.66
CA THR A 190 -6.60 -9.12 17.99
C THR A 190 -6.87 -10.62 18.19
N PHE A 191 -6.90 -11.39 17.11
CA PHE A 191 -7.36 -12.77 17.05
C PHE A 191 -8.82 -12.98 17.53
N THR A 192 -9.62 -11.90 17.43
CA THR A 192 -11.04 -11.87 17.86
C THR A 192 -11.97 -11.29 16.79
N THR A 193 -11.44 -10.93 15.61
CA THR A 193 -12.24 -10.36 14.53
C THR A 193 -13.27 -11.37 14.05
N LEU A 194 -14.55 -11.04 14.13
CA LEU A 194 -15.68 -11.96 13.93
C LEU A 194 -15.58 -12.71 12.60
N GLU A 195 -15.40 -11.99 11.50
CA GLU A 195 -15.36 -12.55 10.14
C GLU A 195 -14.17 -13.51 9.97
N THR A 196 -13.00 -13.09 10.45
CA THR A 196 -11.77 -13.91 10.41
C THR A 196 -11.94 -15.18 11.22
N MET A 197 -12.45 -15.09 12.44
CA MET A 197 -12.61 -16.25 13.31
C MET A 197 -13.72 -17.20 12.82
N HIS A 198 -14.80 -16.66 12.24
CA HIS A 198 -15.84 -17.47 11.60
C HIS A 198 -15.26 -18.32 10.46
N ASN A 199 -14.53 -17.68 9.54
CA ASN A 199 -13.90 -18.39 8.43
C ASN A 199 -12.80 -19.37 8.90
N ALA A 200 -12.02 -19.01 9.93
CA ALA A 200 -11.03 -19.91 10.52
C ALA A 200 -11.68 -21.17 11.13
N HIS A 201 -12.84 -21.05 11.80
CA HIS A 201 -13.58 -22.21 12.31
C HIS A 201 -14.08 -23.11 11.17
N ARG A 202 -14.65 -22.56 10.11
CA ARG A 202 -15.09 -23.33 8.93
C ARG A 202 -13.91 -24.04 8.24
N ALA A 203 -12.79 -23.36 8.07
CA ALA A 203 -11.58 -23.96 7.49
C ALA A 203 -11.04 -25.09 8.39
N ARG A 204 -11.10 -24.93 9.73
CA ARG A 204 -10.73 -25.98 10.67
C ARG A 204 -11.63 -27.21 10.54
N GLU A 205 -12.93 -27.03 10.42
CA GLU A 205 -13.90 -28.11 10.19
C GLU A 205 -13.60 -28.82 8.86
N TRP A 206 -13.32 -28.07 7.79
CA TRP A 206 -12.98 -28.61 6.48
C TRP A 206 -11.70 -29.47 6.53
N VAL A 207 -10.63 -29.00 7.19
CA VAL A 207 -9.40 -29.81 7.38
C VAL A 207 -9.69 -31.05 8.24
N SER A 208 -10.41 -30.89 9.34
CA SER A 208 -10.72 -32.01 10.26
C SER A 208 -11.56 -33.09 9.61
N ALA A 209 -12.47 -32.73 8.71
CA ALA A 209 -13.33 -33.67 7.98
C ALA A 209 -12.54 -34.64 7.08
N SER A 210 -11.31 -34.28 6.68
CA SER A 210 -10.41 -35.17 5.93
C SER A 210 -9.71 -36.23 6.81
N GLY A 211 -9.87 -36.18 8.14
CA GLY A 211 -9.12 -36.99 9.09
C GLY A 211 -7.73 -36.45 9.44
N THR A 212 -7.36 -35.26 8.90
CA THR A 212 -6.09 -34.60 9.21
C THR A 212 -6.19 -33.88 10.56
N ASP A 213 -5.15 -33.99 11.39
CA ASP A 213 -5.05 -33.11 12.57
C ASP A 213 -4.85 -31.68 12.10
N TRP A 214 -5.90 -30.87 12.21
CA TRP A 214 -5.91 -29.47 11.75
C TRP A 214 -4.79 -28.64 12.37
N ARG A 215 -4.31 -28.96 13.57
CA ARG A 215 -3.22 -28.21 14.23
C ARG A 215 -1.93 -28.26 13.42
N THR A 216 -1.72 -29.30 12.64
CA THR A 216 -0.56 -29.45 11.74
C THR A 216 -0.70 -28.63 10.46
N ARG A 217 -1.88 -28.07 10.21
CA ARG A 217 -2.22 -27.30 9.00
C ARG A 217 -2.60 -25.86 9.28
N PHE A 218 -2.40 -25.38 10.52
CA PHE A 218 -2.70 -23.99 10.88
C PHE A 218 -1.47 -23.26 11.40
N ALA A 219 -1.40 -21.98 11.06
CA ALA A 219 -0.46 -21.00 11.60
C ALA A 219 -1.21 -19.69 11.90
N ALA A 220 -0.65 -18.82 12.71
CA ALA A 220 -1.22 -17.52 13.03
C ALA A 220 -0.19 -16.40 12.87
N ALA A 221 -0.65 -15.25 12.33
CA ALA A 221 0.04 -13.98 12.37
C ALA A 221 -0.82 -12.97 13.15
N THR A 222 -0.38 -12.58 14.35
CA THR A 222 -1.24 -11.85 15.30
C THR A 222 -0.43 -10.96 16.24
N SER A 223 -1.03 -9.90 16.79
CA SER A 223 -0.45 -9.17 17.94
C SER A 223 -0.93 -9.72 19.29
N ASN A 224 -1.72 -10.79 19.28
CA ASN A 224 -2.22 -11.47 20.47
C ASN A 224 -1.91 -13.00 20.41
N PRO A 225 -0.63 -13.39 20.58
CA PRO A 225 -0.23 -14.79 20.52
C PRO A 225 -0.97 -15.67 21.53
N THR A 226 -1.31 -15.12 22.71
CA THR A 226 -2.03 -15.84 23.78
C THR A 226 -3.36 -16.37 23.28
N GLU A 227 -4.14 -15.56 22.58
CA GLU A 227 -5.44 -15.98 22.03
C GLU A 227 -5.29 -17.03 20.92
N ALA A 228 -4.28 -16.88 20.05
CA ALA A 228 -4.02 -17.86 18.99
C ALA A 228 -3.65 -19.25 19.58
N ILE A 229 -2.80 -19.25 20.61
CA ILE A 229 -2.40 -20.47 21.33
C ILE A 229 -3.61 -21.06 22.08
N ALA A 230 -4.42 -20.24 22.76
CA ALA A 230 -5.63 -20.70 23.43
C ALA A 230 -6.66 -21.28 22.46
N TRP A 231 -6.73 -20.74 21.21
CA TRP A 231 -7.57 -21.29 20.15
C TRP A 231 -7.07 -22.67 19.66
N GLY A 232 -5.79 -23.00 19.89
CA GLY A 232 -5.17 -24.30 19.63
C GLY A 232 -4.09 -24.32 18.55
N ILE A 233 -3.61 -23.16 18.09
CA ILE A 233 -2.43 -23.06 17.20
C ILE A 233 -1.16 -23.21 18.04
N ALA A 234 -0.22 -24.02 17.56
CA ALA A 234 1.02 -24.29 18.29
C ALA A 234 1.91 -23.01 18.40
N PRO A 235 2.66 -22.84 19.51
CA PRO A 235 3.49 -21.65 19.71
C PRO A 235 4.57 -21.44 18.64
N ASP A 236 5.12 -22.51 18.08
CA ASP A 236 6.12 -22.48 16.99
C ASP A 236 5.51 -22.09 15.64
N ARG A 237 4.18 -22.12 15.51
CA ARG A 237 3.39 -21.71 14.35
C ARG A 237 2.63 -20.40 14.60
N THR A 238 2.92 -19.71 15.70
CA THR A 238 2.33 -18.42 16.06
C THR A 238 3.37 -17.33 15.94
N PHE A 239 3.15 -16.38 15.06
CA PHE A 239 4.06 -15.29 14.72
C PHE A 239 3.48 -13.97 15.20
N GLU A 240 4.27 -13.22 15.97
CA GLU A 240 3.83 -11.97 16.56
C GLU A 240 4.20 -10.79 15.68
N PHE A 241 3.23 -9.90 15.43
CA PHE A 241 3.51 -8.52 15.05
C PHE A 241 3.01 -7.58 16.14
N PHE A 242 3.60 -6.40 16.21
CA PHE A 242 3.50 -5.56 17.40
C PHE A 242 2.35 -4.57 17.31
N ASP A 243 1.87 -4.08 18.45
CA ASP A 243 0.77 -3.11 18.57
C ASP A 243 1.08 -1.76 17.93
N TRP A 244 2.38 -1.39 17.86
CA TRP A 244 2.88 -0.21 17.18
C TRP A 244 2.87 -0.30 15.64
N VAL A 245 2.42 -1.43 15.09
CA VAL A 245 2.16 -1.60 13.65
C VAL A 245 0.67 -1.40 13.38
N GLY A 246 0.34 -0.38 12.59
CA GLY A 246 -1.02 -0.23 12.08
C GLY A 246 -1.37 -1.34 11.09
N GLY A 247 -2.62 -1.83 11.11
CA GLY A 247 -3.06 -2.94 10.25
C GLY A 247 -2.75 -2.73 8.76
N ARG A 248 -3.06 -1.56 8.19
CA ARG A 248 -2.79 -1.22 6.78
C ARG A 248 -1.31 -1.06 6.42
N PHE A 249 -0.42 -0.99 7.42
CA PHE A 249 1.04 -0.93 7.25
C PHE A 249 1.74 -2.25 7.56
N SER A 250 0.98 -3.34 7.78
CA SER A 250 1.52 -4.58 8.34
C SER A 250 2.09 -5.55 7.30
N LEU A 251 1.97 -5.29 6.00
CA LEU A 251 2.51 -6.14 4.93
C LEU A 251 3.98 -6.51 5.16
N SER A 252 4.80 -5.56 5.62
CA SER A 252 6.23 -5.76 5.92
C SER A 252 6.52 -6.50 7.22
N SER A 253 5.49 -6.89 8.00
CA SER A 253 5.61 -7.73 9.20
C SER A 253 5.38 -9.21 8.88
N VAL A 254 5.19 -10.02 9.92
CA VAL A 254 4.78 -11.44 9.80
C VAL A 254 3.39 -11.63 9.16
N ILE A 255 2.62 -10.56 8.99
CA ILE A 255 1.40 -10.56 8.15
C ILE A 255 1.75 -10.84 6.68
N GLY A 256 2.98 -10.58 6.26
CA GLY A 256 3.51 -10.97 4.95
C GLY A 256 3.85 -12.46 4.81
N LEU A 257 3.63 -13.30 5.83
CA LEU A 257 3.95 -14.73 5.80
C LEU A 257 3.38 -15.48 4.57
N PRO A 258 2.12 -15.27 4.14
CA PRO A 258 1.62 -15.91 2.92
C PRO A 258 2.42 -15.51 1.68
N LEU A 259 2.88 -14.25 1.59
CA LEU A 259 3.75 -13.79 0.52
C LEU A 259 5.14 -14.45 0.60
N MET A 260 5.74 -14.56 1.81
CA MET A 260 7.01 -15.28 2.00
C MET A 260 6.91 -16.74 1.53
N CYS A 261 5.77 -17.41 1.81
CA CYS A 261 5.52 -18.76 1.30
C CYS A 261 5.44 -18.80 -0.24
N ALA A 262 4.86 -17.78 -0.87
CA ALA A 262 4.66 -17.73 -2.32
C ALA A 262 5.95 -17.49 -3.10
N ILE A 263 6.69 -16.41 -2.76
CA ILE A 263 7.83 -15.91 -3.54
C ILE A 263 9.20 -16.25 -2.93
N GLY A 264 9.24 -16.71 -1.69
CA GLY A 264 10.44 -17.01 -0.94
C GLY A 264 10.98 -15.82 -0.13
N PRO A 265 11.81 -16.13 0.87
CA PRO A 265 12.38 -15.14 1.77
C PRO A 265 13.25 -14.09 1.07
N ASP A 266 14.07 -14.50 0.11
CA ASP A 266 14.97 -13.58 -0.60
C ASP A 266 14.20 -12.50 -1.36
N ALA A 267 13.20 -12.88 -2.16
CA ALA A 267 12.37 -11.93 -2.89
C ALA A 267 11.51 -11.07 -1.95
N PHE A 268 11.08 -11.62 -0.81
CA PHE A 268 10.42 -10.84 0.23
C PHE A 268 11.37 -9.80 0.85
N GLN A 269 12.63 -10.18 1.11
CA GLN A 269 13.64 -9.26 1.63
C GLN A 269 13.95 -8.14 0.63
N GLU A 270 14.05 -8.44 -0.67
CA GLU A 270 14.23 -7.42 -1.70
C GLU A 270 13.08 -6.39 -1.71
N MET A 271 11.84 -6.85 -1.51
CA MET A 271 10.69 -5.94 -1.35
C MET A 271 10.87 -5.05 -0.10
N LEU A 272 11.32 -5.60 1.02
CA LEU A 272 11.58 -4.81 2.24
C LEU A 272 12.70 -3.79 2.01
N ASN A 273 13.76 -4.17 1.31
CA ASN A 273 14.87 -3.27 0.96
C ASN A 273 14.38 -2.06 0.15
N GLY A 274 13.56 -2.29 -0.88
CA GLY A 274 12.97 -1.19 -1.66
C GLY A 274 12.07 -0.27 -0.82
N MET A 275 11.32 -0.81 0.14
CA MET A 275 10.55 -0.01 1.10
C MET A 275 11.47 0.79 2.03
N HIS A 276 12.57 0.19 2.50
CA HIS A 276 13.58 0.84 3.35
C HIS A 276 14.29 1.99 2.60
N ASP A 277 14.68 1.77 1.35
CA ASP A 277 15.29 2.81 0.53
C ASP A 277 14.41 4.05 0.44
N MET A 278 13.10 3.88 0.30
CA MET A 278 12.14 4.99 0.28
C MET A 278 11.99 5.65 1.67
N ASP A 279 12.08 4.89 2.77
CA ASP A 279 12.11 5.45 4.12
C ASP A 279 13.33 6.35 4.34
N VAL A 280 14.50 5.90 3.88
CA VAL A 280 15.75 6.68 3.93
C VAL A 280 15.63 7.92 3.05
N HIS A 281 15.11 7.76 1.83
CA HIS A 281 14.89 8.89 0.92
C HIS A 281 13.95 9.94 1.53
N MET A 282 12.83 9.54 2.14
CA MET A 282 11.91 10.45 2.85
C MET A 282 12.62 11.21 3.98
N ALA A 283 13.49 10.55 4.73
CA ALA A 283 14.20 11.15 5.85
C ALA A 283 15.32 12.13 5.41
N THR A 284 16.03 11.83 4.33
CA THR A 284 17.32 12.47 4.02
C THR A 284 17.33 13.36 2.78
N ALA A 285 16.44 13.12 1.81
CA ALA A 285 16.40 13.93 0.59
C ALA A 285 15.95 15.36 0.90
N PRO A 286 16.54 16.39 0.27
CA PRO A 286 16.03 17.77 0.34
C PRO A 286 14.55 17.82 -0.06
N VAL A 287 13.76 18.70 0.55
CA VAL A 287 12.30 18.79 0.28
C VAL A 287 12.00 18.91 -1.22
N ALA A 288 12.83 19.68 -1.95
CA ALA A 288 12.65 19.87 -3.39
C ALA A 288 12.90 18.62 -4.24
N GLU A 289 13.66 17.66 -3.74
CA GLU A 289 14.04 16.42 -4.41
C GLU A 289 13.34 15.19 -3.78
N ASN A 290 12.49 15.42 -2.78
CA ASN A 290 11.84 14.37 -2.00
C ASN A 290 10.57 13.88 -2.71
N LEU A 291 10.64 12.67 -3.26
CA LEU A 291 9.55 12.09 -4.05
C LEU A 291 8.25 11.92 -3.25
N PRO A 292 8.24 11.31 -2.03
CA PRO A 292 7.05 11.23 -1.20
C PRO A 292 6.42 12.59 -0.89
N ILE A 293 7.23 13.61 -0.60
CA ILE A 293 6.74 14.96 -0.32
C ILE A 293 6.11 15.57 -1.57
N THR A 294 6.79 15.51 -2.72
CA THR A 294 6.27 16.07 -3.99
C THR A 294 4.97 15.37 -4.40
N HIS A 295 4.90 14.05 -4.27
CA HIS A 295 3.67 13.30 -4.52
C HIS A 295 2.52 13.72 -3.60
N ALA A 296 2.79 13.85 -2.29
CA ALA A 296 1.81 14.31 -1.32
C ALA A 296 1.34 15.75 -1.60
N LEU A 297 2.24 16.64 -2.01
CA LEU A 297 1.92 18.01 -2.41
C LEU A 297 1.04 18.05 -3.66
N THR A 298 1.29 17.18 -4.63
CA THR A 298 0.44 17.04 -5.82
C THR A 298 -0.99 16.65 -5.45
N TRP A 299 -1.16 15.69 -4.54
CA TRP A 299 -2.47 15.32 -4.03
C TRP A 299 -3.12 16.44 -3.22
N PHE A 300 -2.34 17.17 -2.41
CA PHE A 300 -2.83 18.32 -1.67
C PHE A 300 -3.36 19.43 -2.61
N VAL A 301 -2.62 19.73 -3.67
CA VAL A 301 -3.08 20.70 -4.70
C VAL A 301 -4.41 20.25 -5.29
N ASN A 302 -4.50 19.01 -5.74
CA ASN A 302 -5.71 18.51 -6.37
C ASN A 302 -6.89 18.43 -5.39
N ALA A 303 -6.72 17.76 -4.25
CA ALA A 303 -7.83 17.46 -3.33
C ALA A 303 -8.25 18.66 -2.48
N VAL A 304 -7.28 19.53 -2.08
CA VAL A 304 -7.54 20.60 -1.11
C VAL A 304 -7.63 21.97 -1.78
N LEU A 305 -6.69 22.29 -2.67
CA LEU A 305 -6.66 23.62 -3.28
C LEU A 305 -7.62 23.73 -4.46
N LEU A 306 -7.65 22.73 -5.33
CA LEU A 306 -8.54 22.66 -6.51
C LEU A 306 -9.88 21.98 -6.21
N GLU A 307 -10.02 21.39 -5.01
CA GLU A 307 -11.26 20.77 -4.54
C GLU A 307 -11.73 19.60 -5.43
N HIS A 308 -10.80 18.85 -6.01
CA HIS A 308 -11.08 17.61 -6.73
C HIS A 308 -11.22 16.45 -5.72
N PRO A 309 -12.44 15.93 -5.47
CA PRO A 309 -12.70 15.07 -4.33
C PRO A 309 -12.22 13.62 -4.51
N THR A 310 -11.76 13.25 -5.69
CA THR A 310 -11.36 11.89 -6.01
C THR A 310 -10.02 11.87 -6.75
N VAL A 311 -9.34 10.74 -6.72
CA VAL A 311 -8.17 10.44 -7.55
C VAL A 311 -8.31 9.03 -8.14
N ALA A 312 -8.07 8.90 -9.42
CA ALA A 312 -8.07 7.61 -10.11
C ALA A 312 -6.63 7.11 -10.24
N VAL A 313 -6.33 5.95 -9.64
CA VAL A 313 -5.05 5.25 -9.77
C VAL A 313 -5.21 4.16 -10.82
N ILE A 314 -4.53 4.30 -11.94
CA ILE A 314 -4.71 3.45 -13.12
C ILE A 314 -3.39 2.75 -13.47
N PRO A 315 -3.15 1.56 -12.90
CA PRO A 315 -1.97 0.80 -13.25
C PRO A 315 -2.11 0.18 -14.65
N TYR A 316 -1.20 0.52 -15.55
CA TYR A 316 -0.99 -0.18 -16.81
C TYR A 316 -0.09 -1.39 -16.57
N SER A 317 -0.58 -2.25 -15.71
CA SER A 317 0.02 -3.52 -15.34
C SER A 317 -1.05 -4.43 -14.75
N HIS A 318 -1.24 -5.60 -15.34
CA HIS A 318 -2.20 -6.59 -14.83
C HIS A 318 -1.83 -7.08 -13.42
N ASP A 319 -0.54 -7.13 -13.11
CA ASP A 319 -0.05 -7.58 -11.82
C ASP A 319 -0.40 -6.59 -10.70
N LEU A 320 -0.52 -5.29 -11.01
CA LEU A 320 -0.91 -4.24 -10.07
C LEU A 320 -2.43 -4.03 -9.96
N ALA A 321 -3.26 -4.93 -10.46
CA ALA A 321 -4.72 -4.76 -10.46
C ALA A 321 -5.33 -4.58 -9.06
N ARG A 322 -4.69 -5.07 -8.01
CA ARG A 322 -5.16 -4.86 -6.62
C ARG A 322 -4.54 -3.64 -5.93
N LEU A 323 -3.65 -2.91 -6.60
CA LEU A 323 -3.02 -1.72 -6.03
C LEU A 323 -4.04 -0.63 -5.65
N PRO A 324 -5.04 -0.27 -6.48
CA PRO A 324 -6.03 0.71 -6.08
C PRO A 324 -6.79 0.32 -4.80
N ALA A 325 -7.19 -0.94 -4.65
CA ALA A 325 -7.88 -1.44 -3.46
C ALA A 325 -6.99 -1.38 -2.19
N PHE A 326 -5.70 -1.68 -2.31
CA PHE A 326 -4.75 -1.51 -1.20
C PHE A 326 -4.60 -0.03 -0.82
N LEU A 327 -4.46 0.85 -1.80
CA LEU A 327 -4.34 2.29 -1.58
C LEU A 327 -5.61 2.91 -0.98
N GLN A 328 -6.79 2.35 -1.24
CA GLN A 328 -8.02 2.79 -0.57
C GLN A 328 -7.87 2.75 0.95
N GLN A 329 -7.47 1.61 1.49
CA GLN A 329 -7.25 1.51 2.93
C GLN A 329 -6.04 2.34 3.38
N LEU A 330 -4.93 2.23 2.67
CA LEU A 330 -3.69 2.90 3.05
C LEU A 330 -3.88 4.43 3.16
N VAL A 331 -4.59 5.03 2.22
CA VAL A 331 -4.78 6.48 2.14
C VAL A 331 -6.04 6.94 2.89
N MET A 332 -7.20 6.34 2.58
CA MET A 332 -8.49 6.85 3.07
C MET A 332 -8.68 6.58 4.56
N GLU A 333 -8.22 5.44 5.07
CA GLU A 333 -8.26 5.16 6.52
C GLU A 333 -7.21 6.00 7.27
N SER A 334 -6.03 6.26 6.68
CA SER A 334 -5.01 7.10 7.31
C SER A 334 -5.43 8.56 7.38
N ASN A 335 -5.93 9.11 6.29
CA ASN A 335 -6.15 10.54 6.11
C ASN A 335 -7.64 10.95 6.25
N GLY A 336 -8.59 10.02 6.10
CA GLY A 336 -10.02 10.30 6.18
C GLY A 336 -10.48 10.67 7.60
N LYS A 337 -10.07 11.85 8.07
CA LYS A 337 -10.34 12.37 9.41
C LYS A 337 -11.07 13.71 9.29
N GLY A 338 -12.15 13.89 10.04
CA GLY A 338 -12.94 15.14 10.07
C GLY A 338 -12.57 16.10 11.19
N VAL A 339 -11.71 15.66 12.12
CA VAL A 339 -11.34 16.44 13.31
C VAL A 339 -9.82 16.49 13.50
N ALA A 340 -9.34 17.60 14.03
CA ALA A 340 -7.95 17.77 14.47
C ALA A 340 -7.68 17.06 15.80
N HIS A 341 -6.42 16.96 16.23
CA HIS A 341 -6.02 16.34 17.49
C HIS A 341 -6.67 16.98 18.73
N ASP A 342 -7.02 18.25 18.64
CA ASP A 342 -7.70 19.01 19.72
C ASP A 342 -9.24 18.95 19.65
N GLY A 343 -9.78 18.14 18.75
CA GLY A 343 -11.22 17.92 18.57
C GLY A 343 -11.94 18.96 17.72
N ARG A 344 -11.25 19.97 17.19
CA ARG A 344 -11.86 20.95 16.27
C ARG A 344 -12.15 20.30 14.90
N GLU A 345 -13.26 20.72 14.29
CA GLU A 345 -13.53 20.36 12.91
C GLU A 345 -12.46 20.93 11.97
N LEU A 346 -12.11 20.15 10.97
CA LEU A 346 -11.16 20.57 9.94
C LEU A 346 -11.86 21.42 8.89
N LEU A 347 -11.18 22.49 8.47
CA LEU A 347 -11.68 23.45 7.48
C LEU A 347 -11.46 22.99 6.02
N MET A 348 -10.82 21.85 5.83
CA MET A 348 -10.46 21.32 4.50
C MET A 348 -10.57 19.80 4.47
N GLY A 349 -10.75 19.24 3.29
CA GLY A 349 -10.65 17.80 3.06
C GLY A 349 -9.26 17.28 3.39
N THR A 350 -9.18 16.05 3.89
CA THR A 350 -7.93 15.41 4.33
C THR A 350 -7.53 14.24 3.47
N SER A 351 -8.44 13.73 2.65
CA SER A 351 -8.21 12.61 1.76
C SER A 351 -9.13 12.71 0.55
N PRO A 352 -8.61 12.51 -0.68
CA PRO A 352 -9.48 12.21 -1.80
C PRO A 352 -10.05 10.80 -1.66
N VAL A 353 -11.14 10.52 -2.37
CA VAL A 353 -11.62 9.16 -2.60
C VAL A 353 -10.69 8.50 -3.63
N VAL A 354 -9.99 7.45 -3.21
CA VAL A 354 -9.09 6.68 -4.09
C VAL A 354 -9.89 5.58 -4.78
N TRP A 355 -9.76 5.48 -6.10
CA TRP A 355 -10.38 4.44 -6.90
C TRP A 355 -9.54 4.16 -8.14
N GLY A 356 -9.85 3.12 -8.90
CA GLY A 356 -9.17 2.83 -10.16
C GLY A 356 -9.27 1.37 -10.55
N GLU A 357 -8.88 1.13 -11.78
CA GLU A 357 -8.81 -0.18 -12.44
C GLU A 357 -7.61 -0.21 -13.37
N PRO A 358 -7.09 -1.38 -13.73
CA PRO A 358 -6.02 -1.45 -14.71
C PRO A 358 -6.37 -0.83 -16.07
N GLY A 359 -5.45 -0.07 -16.65
CA GLY A 359 -5.43 0.17 -18.08
C GLY A 359 -5.03 -1.14 -18.80
N THR A 360 -5.53 -1.50 -19.94
CA THR A 360 -6.43 -0.80 -20.86
C THR A 360 -7.92 -1.03 -20.54
N ASN A 361 -8.24 -1.94 -19.61
CA ASN A 361 -9.63 -2.25 -19.23
C ASN A 361 -10.42 -1.01 -18.82
N GLY A 362 -9.84 -0.16 -17.97
CA GLY A 362 -10.45 1.09 -17.51
C GLY A 362 -10.85 2.02 -18.66
N GLN A 363 -10.09 2.03 -19.78
CA GLN A 363 -10.43 2.83 -20.96
C GLN A 363 -11.80 2.48 -21.52
N HIS A 364 -12.18 1.21 -21.45
CA HIS A 364 -13.48 0.71 -21.96
C HIS A 364 -14.59 0.72 -20.90
N ALA A 365 -14.29 1.18 -19.69
CA ALA A 365 -15.25 1.21 -18.58
C ALA A 365 -15.68 2.64 -18.22
N PHE A 366 -14.75 3.55 -17.94
CA PHE A 366 -15.04 4.86 -17.35
C PHE A 366 -14.27 6.04 -17.97
N PHE A 367 -13.38 5.84 -18.93
CA PHE A 367 -12.61 6.94 -19.53
C PHE A 367 -13.51 7.93 -20.30
N GLN A 368 -14.68 7.52 -20.76
CA GLN A 368 -15.66 8.43 -21.32
C GLN A 368 -15.99 9.58 -20.36
N MET A 369 -16.19 9.26 -19.07
CA MET A 369 -16.44 10.24 -18.03
C MET A 369 -15.20 11.10 -17.74
N LEU A 370 -14.01 10.51 -17.74
CA LEU A 370 -12.76 11.24 -17.50
C LEU A 370 -12.47 12.25 -18.62
N HIS A 371 -12.78 11.92 -19.89
CA HIS A 371 -12.55 12.81 -21.03
C HIS A 371 -13.66 13.87 -21.23
N GLN A 372 -14.90 13.53 -20.99
CA GLN A 372 -16.04 14.36 -21.38
C GLN A 372 -17.06 14.61 -20.26
N GLY A 373 -16.77 14.15 -19.05
CA GLY A 373 -17.61 14.38 -17.88
C GLY A 373 -17.48 15.81 -17.36
N THR A 374 -18.39 16.17 -16.46
CA THR A 374 -18.43 17.52 -15.85
C THR A 374 -17.54 17.67 -14.63
N GLN A 375 -16.93 16.57 -14.16
CA GLN A 375 -16.05 16.55 -13.00
C GLN A 375 -14.62 16.31 -13.43
N THR A 376 -13.70 17.14 -12.96
CA THR A 376 -12.27 16.90 -13.11
C THR A 376 -11.82 15.85 -12.11
N VAL A 377 -11.17 14.81 -12.59
CA VAL A 377 -10.60 13.74 -11.79
C VAL A 377 -9.11 13.67 -12.05
N PRO A 378 -8.26 13.96 -11.07
CA PRO A 378 -6.83 13.68 -11.16
C PRO A 378 -6.58 12.19 -11.41
N VAL A 379 -5.65 11.88 -12.31
CA VAL A 379 -5.31 10.52 -12.71
C VAL A 379 -3.84 10.26 -12.47
N GLU A 380 -3.54 9.13 -11.85
CA GLU A 380 -2.19 8.59 -11.72
C GLU A 380 -2.03 7.35 -12.59
N PHE A 381 -1.16 7.42 -13.56
CA PHE A 381 -0.78 6.28 -14.37
C PHE A 381 0.46 5.62 -13.79
N ILE A 382 0.45 4.30 -13.67
CA ILE A 382 1.57 3.51 -13.15
C ILE A 382 1.88 2.39 -14.13
N SER A 383 3.14 2.23 -14.50
CA SER A 383 3.60 1.13 -15.33
C SER A 383 5.03 0.74 -14.98
N THR A 384 5.49 -0.38 -15.53
CA THR A 384 6.89 -0.78 -15.50
C THR A 384 7.59 -0.31 -16.77
N VAL A 385 8.86 0.11 -16.65
CA VAL A 385 9.68 0.51 -17.81
C VAL A 385 10.01 -0.73 -18.65
N GLU A 386 10.39 -1.81 -17.98
CA GLU A 386 10.72 -3.07 -18.64
C GLU A 386 9.49 -3.99 -18.74
N PRO A 387 9.41 -4.80 -19.81
CA PRO A 387 8.35 -5.78 -19.95
C PRO A 387 8.44 -6.83 -18.83
N LEU A 388 7.32 -7.13 -18.22
CA LEU A 388 7.23 -8.17 -17.18
C LEU A 388 7.03 -9.59 -17.76
N GLY A 389 7.03 -9.78 -19.07
CA GLY A 389 6.84 -11.05 -19.75
C GLY A 389 7.59 -11.09 -21.07
N ASP A 390 7.43 -12.17 -21.81
CA ASP A 390 8.18 -12.42 -23.06
C ASP A 390 7.59 -11.69 -24.30
N ASP A 391 6.40 -11.06 -24.16
CA ASP A 391 5.75 -10.33 -25.24
C ASP A 391 6.05 -8.82 -25.16
N ALA A 392 7.18 -8.42 -25.73
CA ALA A 392 7.60 -7.03 -25.81
C ALA A 392 6.62 -6.17 -26.62
N VAL A 393 5.97 -6.74 -27.65
CA VAL A 393 4.99 -6.00 -28.47
C VAL A 393 3.76 -5.64 -27.64
N ALA A 394 3.24 -6.56 -26.82
CA ALA A 394 2.14 -6.28 -25.93
C ALA A 394 2.51 -5.21 -24.90
N HIS A 395 3.76 -5.22 -24.39
CA HIS A 395 4.25 -4.19 -23.49
C HIS A 395 4.31 -2.81 -24.18
N ASP A 396 4.89 -2.72 -25.37
CA ASP A 396 4.96 -1.47 -26.13
C ASP A 396 3.57 -0.90 -26.42
N LEU A 397 2.61 -1.74 -26.78
CA LEU A 397 1.21 -1.35 -26.97
C LEU A 397 0.59 -0.83 -25.68
N LEU A 398 0.89 -1.47 -24.53
CA LEU A 398 0.39 -1.06 -23.24
C LEU A 398 0.92 0.32 -22.83
N ILE A 399 2.25 0.53 -22.98
CA ILE A 399 2.89 1.81 -22.66
C ILE A 399 2.42 2.91 -23.63
N ALA A 400 2.34 2.62 -24.93
CA ALA A 400 1.82 3.58 -25.90
C ALA A 400 0.39 4.04 -25.59
N ASN A 401 -0.47 3.12 -25.16
CA ASN A 401 -1.82 3.48 -24.68
C ASN A 401 -1.78 4.37 -23.44
N MET A 402 -0.96 4.05 -22.44
CA MET A 402 -0.81 4.87 -21.23
C MET A 402 -0.36 6.29 -21.58
N VAL A 403 0.69 6.43 -22.37
CA VAL A 403 1.24 7.74 -22.76
C VAL A 403 0.23 8.53 -23.59
N ALA A 404 -0.47 7.87 -24.55
CA ALA A 404 -1.51 8.51 -25.34
C ALA A 404 -2.68 9.04 -24.48
N GLN A 405 -3.09 8.30 -23.44
CA GLN A 405 -4.12 8.78 -22.50
C GLN A 405 -3.63 9.96 -21.67
N ALA A 406 -2.39 9.89 -21.14
CA ALA A 406 -1.80 11.00 -20.41
C ALA A 406 -1.72 12.28 -21.25
N GLU A 407 -1.34 12.15 -22.52
CA GLU A 407 -1.29 13.25 -23.47
C GLU A 407 -2.69 13.80 -23.78
N ALA A 408 -3.67 12.92 -24.03
CA ALA A 408 -5.04 13.33 -24.32
C ALA A 408 -5.66 14.10 -23.15
N PHE A 409 -5.48 13.65 -21.91
CA PHE A 409 -5.95 14.38 -20.71
C PHE A 409 -5.24 15.74 -20.54
N SER A 410 -3.97 15.85 -20.92
CA SER A 410 -3.22 17.11 -20.86
C SER A 410 -3.66 18.11 -21.91
N ALA A 411 -4.17 17.62 -23.04
CA ALA A 411 -4.60 18.45 -24.15
C ALA A 411 -5.99 19.08 -23.93
N GLY A 412 -6.83 18.47 -23.08
CA GLY A 412 -8.18 18.93 -22.73
C GLY A 412 -9.22 18.45 -23.71
#